data_586dc2fbafce8533b5051ac33ea76281
#
_entry.id   586dc2fbafce8533b5051ac33ea76281
#
_cell.length_a   1.000
_cell.length_b   1.000
_cell.length_c   1.000
_cell.angle_alpha   90.00
_cell.angle_beta   90.00
_cell.angle_gamma   90.00
#
_symmetry.space_group_name_H-M   'P 1'
#
loop_
_entity.id
_entity.type
_entity.pdbx_description
1 polymer ?
#
loop_
_entity_poly.entity_id
_entity_poly.type
_entity_poly.pdbx_seq_one_letter_code
_entity_poly.pdbx_strand_id
1 'polypeptide(L)'
;MKEDNFLMRELLNNLPIPTTVKDIKDNCNYLFWNKKSEDLYSVSQDDLIGKNASVLPPEICSAFQQTDRETIRSGQSNTFQHLILADGCEHVLSMYKQLLYYKGEPRWLISAAVDVTEATEKRCQLEQLDLQHRLLLKATGMKLWTWDLRRKEITWKRDNEGATDRIVDADEHLLLILPKYRENIYRALDRLKRKETDFFDEEFQLRNEDGTLSWREIYGAVYQYDENGEPVVLVGGTLMIDKRKALEQDLREAKEKAEEANRLKSAFLANMSHEIRTPLNSIVGFSSILTMTEDMEEKKEYNQLIQHNNTLLLKVVDDVLELSKLEAGDFKLYPAWFCLSDLVVESAAECRMKAGGKLDVRVDKPEQDYMVELDAQYVKRILSNFLSNALKNTQSGHIDIAYSMVDGGVKVSVKDTGCGIPQDKLPVVFDRFEKVDSFAQGVGLGLPICKSIAESMGGTIGVTSEVGAGTTFWVTLPCATAPTPQLHNEALIDNLYS
;
A
#
# COMPACT_ATOMS: atom_id res chain seq x y z
N MET A 1 -5.38 52.07 -73.43
CA MET A 1 -6.45 51.02 -73.28
C MET A 1 -5.96 49.58 -73.68
N LYS A 2 -5.32 49.38 -74.90
CA LYS A 2 -4.86 48.03 -75.22
C LYS A 2 -3.59 47.62 -74.41
N GLU A 3 -2.65 48.53 -74.15
CA GLU A 3 -1.46 48.30 -73.35
C GLU A 3 -1.80 48.13 -71.86
N ASP A 4 -2.72 48.91 -71.35
CA ASP A 4 -3.15 48.81 -69.92
C ASP A 4 -3.80 47.42 -69.62
N ASN A 5 -4.63 46.93 -70.58
CA ASN A 5 -5.22 45.60 -70.47
C ASN A 5 -4.18 44.47 -70.57
N PHE A 6 -3.14 44.62 -71.34
CA PHE A 6 -2.05 43.68 -71.46
C PHE A 6 -1.24 43.62 -70.14
N LEU A 7 -0.80 44.77 -69.65
CA LEU A 7 -0.07 44.86 -68.41
C LEU A 7 -0.86 44.26 -67.20
N MET A 8 -2.15 44.58 -67.09
CA MET A 8 -3.02 44.07 -66.03
C MET A 8 -3.11 42.52 -66.09
N ARG A 9 -3.30 41.95 -67.26
CA ARG A 9 -3.32 40.49 -67.46
C ARG A 9 -2.01 39.83 -67.10
N GLU A 10 -0.89 40.42 -67.52
CA GLU A 10 0.44 39.91 -67.14
C GLU A 10 0.72 39.98 -65.65
N LEU A 11 0.33 41.09 -64.97
CA LEU A 11 0.42 41.21 -63.54
C LEU A 11 -0.35 40.12 -62.80
N LEU A 12 -1.62 39.95 -63.19
CA LEU A 12 -2.46 38.94 -62.54
C LEU A 12 -1.99 37.51 -62.82
N ASN A 13 -1.45 37.27 -64.03
CA ASN A 13 -0.98 35.95 -64.44
C ASN A 13 0.32 35.54 -63.70
N ASN A 14 1.13 36.51 -63.32
CA ASN A 14 2.37 36.30 -62.56
C ASN A 14 2.21 36.36 -61.03
N LEU A 15 0.98 36.49 -60.54
CA LEU A 15 0.74 36.37 -59.10
C LEU A 15 1.09 34.96 -58.63
N PRO A 16 1.83 34.82 -57.52
CA PRO A 16 2.23 33.50 -57.00
C PRO A 16 1.14 32.68 -56.35
N ILE A 17 -0.12 33.18 -56.43
CA ILE A 17 -1.32 32.57 -55.86
C ILE A 17 -2.39 32.34 -56.92
N PRO A 18 -3.18 31.30 -56.84
CA PRO A 18 -4.35 31.08 -57.66
C PRO A 18 -5.29 32.31 -57.62
N THR A 19 -5.55 32.88 -58.80
CA THR A 19 -6.36 34.09 -58.87
C THR A 19 -7.32 33.98 -60.04
N THR A 20 -8.61 34.30 -59.81
CA THR A 20 -9.66 34.22 -60.81
C THR A 20 -10.53 35.48 -60.79
N VAL A 21 -11.13 35.84 -61.92
CA VAL A 21 -12.08 36.91 -62.03
C VAL A 21 -13.31 36.42 -62.81
N LYS A 22 -14.53 36.70 -62.28
CA LYS A 22 -15.80 36.36 -62.90
C LYS A 22 -16.64 37.62 -63.20
N ASP A 23 -17.45 37.59 -64.29
CA ASP A 23 -18.47 38.59 -64.56
C ASP A 23 -19.80 38.18 -63.92
N ILE A 24 -20.27 38.92 -62.93
CA ILE A 24 -21.53 38.58 -62.25
C ILE A 24 -22.76 38.89 -63.04
N LYS A 25 -22.64 39.75 -64.05
CA LYS A 25 -23.75 40.09 -64.96
C LYS A 25 -23.86 39.14 -66.17
N ASP A 26 -22.79 38.34 -66.39
CA ASP A 26 -22.76 37.30 -67.42
C ASP A 26 -22.70 35.91 -66.76
N ASN A 27 -23.73 35.55 -66.01
CA ASN A 27 -23.90 34.24 -65.38
C ASN A 27 -22.67 33.76 -64.57
N CYS A 28 -21.90 34.68 -63.97
CA CYS A 28 -20.64 34.39 -63.27
C CYS A 28 -19.62 33.63 -64.14
N ASN A 29 -19.59 33.95 -65.45
CA ASN A 29 -18.57 33.36 -66.32
C ASN A 29 -17.20 33.92 -66.00
N TYR A 30 -16.16 33.05 -66.13
CA TYR A 30 -14.74 33.41 -65.86
C TYR A 30 -14.27 34.35 -66.97
N LEU A 31 -13.73 35.50 -66.58
CA LEU A 31 -12.99 36.42 -67.39
C LEU A 31 -11.52 36.26 -67.36
N PHE A 32 -11.04 35.70 -66.23
CA PHE A 32 -9.65 35.50 -65.97
C PHE A 32 -9.44 34.30 -65.07
N TRP A 33 -8.39 33.53 -65.38
CA TRP A 33 -7.92 32.33 -64.67
C TRP A 33 -6.43 32.24 -64.85
N ASN A 34 -5.64 32.50 -63.76
CA ASN A 34 -4.18 32.57 -63.91
C ASN A 34 -3.54 31.17 -63.96
N LYS A 35 -2.26 31.13 -64.27
CA LYS A 35 -1.49 29.89 -64.36
C LYS A 35 -1.48 29.10 -63.03
N LYS A 36 -1.43 29.82 -61.88
CA LYS A 36 -1.47 29.19 -60.58
C LYS A 36 -2.83 28.53 -60.30
N SER A 37 -3.93 29.07 -60.83
CA SER A 37 -5.23 28.42 -60.76
C SER A 37 -5.28 27.15 -61.66
N GLU A 38 -4.65 27.19 -62.85
CA GLU A 38 -4.50 25.97 -63.67
C GLU A 38 -3.71 24.87 -62.92
N ASP A 39 -2.58 25.26 -62.30
CA ASP A 39 -1.74 24.32 -61.56
C ASP A 39 -2.50 23.70 -60.37
N LEU A 40 -3.28 24.50 -59.62
CA LEU A 40 -3.97 24.04 -58.42
C LEU A 40 -5.21 23.17 -58.76
N TYR A 41 -6.03 23.60 -59.69
CA TYR A 41 -7.32 22.95 -60.00
C TYR A 41 -7.25 21.98 -61.21
N SER A 42 -6.07 21.91 -61.86
CA SER A 42 -5.84 21.08 -63.05
C SER A 42 -6.84 21.31 -64.20
N VAL A 43 -7.29 22.56 -64.35
CA VAL A 43 -8.21 22.98 -65.43
C VAL A 43 -7.63 24.16 -66.19
N SER A 44 -7.55 24.04 -67.50
CA SER A 44 -6.94 25.07 -68.37
C SER A 44 -7.80 26.33 -68.42
N GLN A 45 -7.16 27.49 -68.56
CA GLN A 45 -7.82 28.76 -68.82
C GLN A 45 -8.70 28.69 -70.06
N ASP A 46 -8.21 28.02 -71.13
CA ASP A 46 -8.96 27.92 -72.41
C ASP A 46 -10.27 27.14 -72.27
N ASP A 47 -10.37 26.22 -71.30
CA ASP A 47 -11.58 25.45 -71.02
C ASP A 47 -12.61 26.22 -70.22
N LEU A 48 -12.19 27.25 -69.48
CA LEU A 48 -13.00 27.96 -68.50
C LEU A 48 -13.45 29.39 -68.93
N ILE A 49 -12.63 30.11 -69.70
CA ILE A 49 -12.97 31.49 -70.11
C ILE A 49 -14.26 31.54 -70.90
N GLY A 50 -15.13 32.40 -70.47
CA GLY A 50 -16.51 32.55 -71.05
C GLY A 50 -17.51 31.49 -70.52
N LYS A 51 -17.11 30.61 -69.63
CA LYS A 51 -18.00 29.62 -68.99
C LYS A 51 -18.04 29.85 -67.48
N ASN A 52 -19.05 29.37 -66.82
CA ASN A 52 -19.14 29.44 -65.34
C ASN A 52 -18.55 28.19 -64.64
N ALA A 53 -18.66 28.16 -63.33
CA ALA A 53 -18.05 27.10 -62.49
C ALA A 53 -18.58 25.67 -62.77
N SER A 54 -19.66 25.50 -63.57
CA SER A 54 -20.23 24.16 -63.88
C SER A 54 -19.30 23.26 -64.71
N VAL A 55 -18.22 23.79 -65.22
CA VAL A 55 -17.15 23.05 -65.94
C VAL A 55 -16.15 22.38 -64.98
N LEU A 56 -16.10 22.88 -63.76
CA LEU A 56 -15.22 22.32 -62.69
C LEU A 56 -15.84 21.02 -62.14
N PRO A 57 -15.02 20.17 -61.48
CA PRO A 57 -15.51 19.01 -60.74
C PRO A 57 -16.67 19.38 -59.82
N PRO A 58 -17.68 18.51 -59.64
CA PRO A 58 -18.93 18.84 -58.91
C PRO A 58 -18.72 19.40 -57.51
N GLU A 59 -17.72 18.89 -56.76
CA GLU A 59 -17.39 19.31 -55.39
C GLU A 59 -16.82 20.74 -55.39
N ILE A 60 -15.86 21.02 -56.28
CA ILE A 60 -15.26 22.36 -56.43
C ILE A 60 -16.31 23.37 -56.95
N CYS A 61 -17.14 22.94 -57.92
CA CYS A 61 -18.24 23.76 -58.43
C CYS A 61 -19.20 24.17 -57.34
N SER A 62 -19.64 23.22 -56.51
CA SER A 62 -20.57 23.46 -55.39
C SER A 62 -20.01 24.45 -54.39
N ALA A 63 -18.76 24.24 -53.95
CA ALA A 63 -18.07 25.10 -53.00
C ALA A 63 -17.88 26.53 -53.53
N PHE A 64 -17.54 26.67 -54.82
CA PHE A 64 -17.36 27.98 -55.46
C PHE A 64 -18.67 28.71 -55.61
N GLN A 65 -19.74 28.04 -56.04
CA GLN A 65 -21.05 28.66 -56.19
C GLN A 65 -21.63 29.16 -54.86
N GLN A 66 -21.42 28.40 -53.78
CA GLN A 66 -21.88 28.80 -52.47
C GLN A 66 -21.18 30.09 -52.02
N THR A 67 -19.83 30.09 -52.03
CA THR A 67 -19.03 31.24 -51.59
C THR A 67 -19.19 32.46 -52.53
N ASP A 68 -19.41 32.26 -53.84
CA ASP A 68 -19.73 33.35 -54.78
C ASP A 68 -21.05 34.05 -54.38
N ARG A 69 -22.11 33.29 -54.06
CA ARG A 69 -23.39 33.85 -53.61
C ARG A 69 -23.26 34.65 -52.31
N GLU A 70 -22.46 34.12 -51.35
CA GLU A 70 -22.18 34.80 -50.07
C GLU A 70 -21.45 36.12 -50.31
N THR A 71 -20.41 36.10 -51.18
CA THR A 71 -19.62 37.29 -51.48
C THR A 71 -20.45 38.36 -52.25
N ILE A 72 -21.30 37.94 -53.15
CA ILE A 72 -22.19 38.88 -53.89
C ILE A 72 -23.13 39.60 -52.92
N ARG A 73 -23.57 38.94 -51.85
CA ARG A 73 -24.46 39.55 -50.85
C ARG A 73 -23.71 40.43 -49.84
N SER A 74 -22.52 40.06 -49.44
CA SER A 74 -21.74 40.74 -48.38
C SER A 74 -20.71 41.75 -48.91
N GLY A 75 -20.38 41.70 -50.23
CA GLY A 75 -19.31 42.48 -50.83
C GLY A 75 -17.94 41.84 -50.78
N GLN A 76 -17.66 41.04 -49.73
CA GLN A 76 -16.40 40.29 -49.55
C GLN A 76 -16.64 39.04 -48.74
N SER A 77 -15.77 38.06 -48.91
CA SER A 77 -15.69 36.86 -48.03
C SER A 77 -14.26 36.37 -47.86
N ASN A 78 -14.02 35.75 -46.73
CA ASN A 78 -12.81 34.96 -46.48
C ASN A 78 -13.26 33.66 -45.82
N THR A 79 -13.07 32.54 -46.52
CA THR A 79 -13.57 31.23 -46.10
C THR A 79 -12.49 30.18 -46.27
N PHE A 80 -12.52 29.16 -45.37
CA PHE A 80 -11.74 27.96 -45.58
C PHE A 80 -12.60 26.92 -46.29
N GLN A 81 -12.02 26.30 -47.33
CA GLN A 81 -12.67 25.25 -48.11
C GLN A 81 -11.82 23.97 -48.06
N HIS A 82 -12.46 22.88 -47.74
CA HIS A 82 -11.86 21.55 -47.81
C HIS A 82 -12.22 20.95 -49.16
N LEU A 83 -11.26 20.76 -50.04
CA LEU A 83 -11.47 20.30 -51.41
C LEU A 83 -10.52 19.15 -51.74
N ILE A 84 -11.02 18.11 -52.37
CA ILE A 84 -10.22 17.09 -53.01
C ILE A 84 -9.78 17.61 -54.36
N LEU A 85 -8.47 17.79 -54.53
CA LEU A 85 -7.92 18.28 -55.81
C LEU A 85 -7.57 17.12 -56.74
N ALA A 86 -7.02 17.47 -57.92
CA ALA A 86 -6.72 16.50 -58.96
C ALA A 86 -5.65 15.47 -58.62
N ASP A 87 -4.84 15.73 -57.60
CA ASP A 87 -3.86 14.79 -57.04
C ASP A 87 -4.53 13.72 -56.13
N GLY A 88 -5.83 13.82 -55.90
CA GLY A 88 -6.58 12.91 -55.03
C GLY A 88 -6.45 13.17 -53.56
N CYS A 89 -5.71 14.22 -53.12
CA CYS A 89 -5.53 14.60 -51.74
C CYS A 89 -6.56 15.67 -51.32
N GLU A 90 -6.90 15.66 -50.02
CA GLU A 90 -7.67 16.73 -49.40
C GLU A 90 -6.77 17.93 -49.13
N HIS A 91 -7.17 19.09 -49.65
CA HIS A 91 -6.50 20.36 -49.44
C HIS A 91 -7.39 21.33 -48.67
N VAL A 92 -6.79 22.10 -47.80
CA VAL A 92 -7.44 23.20 -47.08
C VAL A 92 -7.05 24.51 -47.74
N LEU A 93 -8.01 25.10 -48.51
CA LEU A 93 -7.79 26.37 -49.22
C LEU A 93 -8.38 27.53 -48.44
N SER A 94 -7.57 28.54 -48.09
CA SER A 94 -8.06 29.83 -47.64
C SER A 94 -8.43 30.68 -48.86
N MET A 95 -9.71 30.88 -49.04
CA MET A 95 -10.24 31.59 -50.21
C MET A 95 -10.71 32.97 -49.82
N TYR A 96 -10.09 33.98 -50.40
CA TYR A 96 -10.49 35.38 -50.30
C TYR A 96 -11.25 35.77 -51.59
N LYS A 97 -12.45 36.35 -51.45
CA LYS A 97 -13.23 36.83 -52.57
C LYS A 97 -13.71 38.25 -52.28
N GLN A 98 -13.68 39.09 -53.32
CA GLN A 98 -14.16 40.47 -53.25
C GLN A 98 -14.95 40.88 -54.49
N LEU A 99 -16.03 41.62 -54.25
CA LEU A 99 -16.86 42.19 -55.28
C LEU A 99 -16.27 43.52 -55.75
N LEU A 100 -16.05 43.67 -57.04
CA LEU A 100 -15.58 44.90 -57.67
C LEU A 100 -16.70 45.62 -58.36
N TYR A 101 -16.68 46.91 -58.25
CA TYR A 101 -17.76 47.80 -58.79
C TYR A 101 -17.27 48.56 -60.00
N TYR A 102 -18.16 48.72 -61.02
CA TYR A 102 -17.97 49.58 -62.19
C TYR A 102 -19.08 50.55 -62.29
N LYS A 103 -18.79 51.85 -62.33
CA LYS A 103 -19.78 52.97 -62.38
C LYS A 103 -20.82 52.85 -61.23
N GLY A 104 -20.41 52.40 -60.02
CA GLY A 104 -21.27 52.28 -58.87
C GLY A 104 -22.09 51.00 -58.80
N GLU A 105 -22.04 50.15 -59.83
CA GLU A 105 -22.71 48.86 -59.82
C GLU A 105 -21.76 47.70 -59.67
N PRO A 106 -22.12 46.62 -58.92
CA PRO A 106 -21.31 45.44 -58.82
C PRO A 106 -21.17 44.77 -60.19
N ARG A 107 -19.92 44.48 -60.58
CA ARG A 107 -19.63 43.98 -61.92
C ARG A 107 -18.77 42.72 -61.92
N TRP A 108 -17.72 42.68 -61.16
CA TRP A 108 -16.78 41.54 -61.16
C TRP A 108 -16.55 40.98 -59.78
N LEU A 109 -16.32 39.66 -59.72
CA LEU A 109 -15.92 38.93 -58.53
C LEU A 109 -14.48 38.46 -58.72
N ILE A 110 -13.57 39.02 -57.95
CA ILE A 110 -12.18 38.52 -57.87
C ILE A 110 -12.06 37.51 -56.75
N SER A 111 -11.32 36.41 -56.97
CA SER A 111 -11.01 35.40 -55.96
C SER A 111 -9.53 35.09 -55.97
N ALA A 112 -9.00 34.91 -54.79
CA ALA A 112 -7.64 34.41 -54.57
C ALA A 112 -7.70 33.21 -53.60
N ALA A 113 -6.88 32.21 -53.84
CA ALA A 113 -6.78 31.03 -52.96
C ALA A 113 -5.33 30.84 -52.47
N VAL A 114 -5.20 30.41 -51.24
CA VAL A 114 -3.91 30.01 -50.67
C VAL A 114 -4.08 28.63 -50.07
N ASP A 115 -3.23 27.69 -50.47
CA ASP A 115 -3.19 26.38 -49.84
C ASP A 115 -2.54 26.51 -48.47
N VAL A 116 -3.30 26.18 -47.45
CA VAL A 116 -2.86 26.25 -46.04
C VAL A 116 -2.89 24.85 -45.36
N THR A 117 -2.92 23.78 -46.16
CA THR A 117 -3.00 22.40 -45.64
C THR A 117 -1.88 22.11 -44.68
N GLU A 118 -0.61 22.23 -45.08
CA GLU A 118 0.51 21.97 -44.25
C GLU A 118 0.56 22.82 -42.94
N ALA A 119 0.20 24.10 -43.07
CA ALA A 119 0.14 24.99 -41.91
C ALA A 119 -0.98 24.59 -40.93
N THR A 120 -2.12 24.14 -41.45
CA THR A 120 -3.24 23.68 -40.63
C THR A 120 -2.95 22.36 -39.97
N GLU A 121 -2.36 21.41 -40.68
CA GLU A 121 -1.92 20.13 -40.14
C GLU A 121 -0.87 20.30 -38.99
N LYS A 122 0.16 21.11 -39.25
CA LYS A 122 1.18 21.43 -38.22
C LYS A 122 0.56 22.06 -36.98
N ARG A 123 -0.37 23.01 -37.18
CA ARG A 123 -1.07 23.65 -36.06
C ARG A 123 -1.88 22.62 -35.28
N CYS A 124 -2.65 21.75 -35.94
CA CYS A 124 -3.44 20.71 -35.31
C CYS A 124 -2.56 19.72 -34.52
N GLN A 125 -1.41 19.32 -35.08
CA GLN A 125 -0.44 18.46 -34.41
C GLN A 125 0.13 19.12 -33.15
N LEU A 126 0.48 20.41 -33.22
CA LEU A 126 0.96 21.17 -32.05
C LEU A 126 -0.11 21.29 -30.97
N GLU A 127 -1.36 21.60 -31.34
CA GLU A 127 -2.49 21.67 -30.41
C GLU A 127 -2.75 20.30 -29.73
N GLN A 128 -2.67 19.21 -30.49
CA GLN A 128 -2.82 17.86 -29.98
C GLN A 128 -1.69 17.51 -28.99
N LEU A 129 -0.45 17.81 -29.34
CA LEU A 129 0.72 17.56 -28.49
C LEU A 129 0.63 18.36 -27.18
N ASP A 130 0.25 19.63 -27.27
CA ASP A 130 0.06 20.49 -26.10
C ASP A 130 -1.04 19.98 -25.17
N LEU A 131 -2.17 19.52 -25.75
CA LEU A 131 -3.23 18.89 -24.96
C LEU A 131 -2.76 17.61 -24.26
N GLN A 132 -2.01 16.74 -24.96
CA GLN A 132 -1.45 15.53 -24.38
C GLN A 132 -0.49 15.86 -23.22
N HIS A 133 0.40 16.84 -23.39
CA HIS A 133 1.30 17.31 -22.34
C HIS A 133 0.53 17.80 -21.11
N ARG A 134 -0.48 18.67 -21.30
CA ARG A 134 -1.30 19.18 -20.20
C ARG A 134 -2.04 18.08 -19.45
N LEU A 135 -2.58 17.08 -20.17
CA LEU A 135 -3.25 15.94 -19.54
C LEU A 135 -2.28 15.09 -18.71
N LEU A 136 -1.09 14.80 -19.21
CA LEU A 136 -0.06 14.07 -18.48
C LEU A 136 0.36 14.79 -17.20
N LEU A 137 0.65 16.09 -17.28
CA LEU A 137 1.02 16.89 -16.12
C LEU A 137 -0.09 16.91 -15.06
N LYS A 138 -1.35 17.08 -15.50
CA LYS A 138 -2.51 17.09 -14.60
C LYS A 138 -2.74 15.72 -13.96
N ALA A 139 -2.59 14.63 -14.72
CA ALA A 139 -2.78 13.27 -14.21
C ALA A 139 -1.71 12.84 -13.21
N THR A 140 -0.46 13.26 -13.43
CA THR A 140 0.68 12.94 -12.56
C THR A 140 0.84 13.91 -11.38
N GLY A 141 0.33 15.13 -11.51
CA GLY A 141 0.60 16.22 -10.57
C GLY A 141 2.04 16.74 -10.64
N MET A 142 2.74 16.44 -11.74
CA MET A 142 4.12 16.90 -11.96
C MET A 142 4.17 18.41 -12.17
N LYS A 143 5.08 19.08 -11.50
CA LYS A 143 5.35 20.51 -11.66
C LYS A 143 6.61 20.70 -12.49
N LEU A 144 6.47 21.39 -13.62
CA LEU A 144 7.59 21.68 -14.51
C LEU A 144 8.41 22.86 -14.00
N TRP A 145 9.69 22.78 -14.27
CA TRP A 145 10.64 23.84 -13.96
C TRP A 145 11.70 23.97 -15.06
N THR A 146 12.27 25.18 -15.13
CA THR A 146 13.44 25.50 -15.93
C THR A 146 14.48 26.11 -15.00
N TRP A 147 15.73 25.63 -15.06
CA TRP A 147 16.83 26.14 -14.24
C TRP A 147 17.90 26.76 -15.12
N ASP A 148 18.08 28.10 -15.01
CA ASP A 148 19.19 28.83 -15.60
C ASP A 148 20.39 28.75 -14.64
N LEU A 149 21.41 27.97 -15.03
CA LEU A 149 22.60 27.73 -14.21
C LEU A 149 23.50 29.00 -14.09
N ARG A 150 23.44 29.87 -15.10
CA ARG A 150 24.24 31.12 -15.10
C ARG A 150 23.64 32.18 -14.20
N ARG A 151 22.31 32.34 -14.27
CA ARG A 151 21.56 33.28 -13.42
C ARG A 151 21.29 32.73 -12.04
N LYS A 152 21.45 31.41 -11.85
CA LYS A 152 21.07 30.70 -10.63
C LYS A 152 19.58 30.84 -10.30
N GLU A 153 18.74 30.85 -11.32
CA GLU A 153 17.30 31.02 -11.20
C GLU A 153 16.55 29.75 -11.60
N ILE A 154 15.58 29.35 -10.76
CA ILE A 154 14.64 28.28 -11.10
C ILE A 154 13.28 28.92 -11.36
N THR A 155 12.77 28.70 -12.55
CA THR A 155 11.44 29.14 -12.97
C THR A 155 10.47 27.97 -12.91
N TRP A 156 9.47 28.05 -12.03
CA TRP A 156 8.39 27.08 -11.92
C TRP A 156 7.25 27.46 -12.83
N LYS A 157 6.90 26.56 -13.74
CA LYS A 157 5.73 26.72 -14.62
C LYS A 157 4.44 26.57 -13.83
N ARG A 158 3.48 27.48 -14.04
CA ARG A 158 2.14 27.39 -13.44
C ARG A 158 1.13 26.76 -14.42
N ASP A 159 0.26 25.92 -13.88
CA ASP A 159 -0.72 25.14 -14.68
C ASP A 159 -1.91 25.98 -15.18
N ASN A 160 -2.06 27.25 -14.75
CA ASN A 160 -3.19 28.09 -15.09
C ASN A 160 -2.80 29.11 -16.19
N GLU A 161 -3.58 29.14 -17.26
CA GLU A 161 -3.49 30.18 -18.29
C GLU A 161 -3.64 31.57 -17.65
N GLY A 162 -2.62 32.42 -17.82
CA GLY A 162 -2.58 33.78 -17.28
C GLY A 162 -1.91 33.92 -15.90
N ALA A 163 -1.48 32.84 -15.24
CA ALA A 163 -0.68 32.94 -14.03
C ALA A 163 0.81 33.13 -14.37
N THR A 164 1.45 34.14 -13.76
CA THR A 164 2.90 34.37 -13.92
C THR A 164 3.70 33.21 -13.30
N ASP A 165 4.70 32.72 -14.03
CA ASP A 165 5.66 31.74 -13.52
C ASP A 165 6.33 32.24 -12.24
N ARG A 166 6.64 31.32 -11.31
CA ARG A 166 7.35 31.67 -10.06
C ARG A 166 8.84 31.49 -10.27
N ILE A 167 9.60 32.57 -10.13
CA ILE A 167 11.06 32.56 -10.19
C ILE A 167 11.59 32.56 -8.75
N VAL A 168 12.55 31.69 -8.47
CA VAL A 168 13.21 31.56 -7.16
C VAL A 168 14.73 31.46 -7.36
N ASP A 169 15.49 31.91 -6.40
CA ASP A 169 16.93 31.69 -6.36
C ASP A 169 17.23 30.20 -6.15
N ALA A 170 18.13 29.66 -6.96
CA ALA A 170 18.43 28.22 -6.93
C ALA A 170 19.15 27.79 -5.66
N ASP A 171 20.08 28.62 -5.15
CA ASP A 171 20.85 28.32 -3.95
C ASP A 171 19.92 28.31 -2.73
N GLU A 172 19.01 29.31 -2.62
CA GLU A 172 17.98 29.34 -1.57
C GLU A 172 17.01 28.15 -1.67
N HIS A 173 16.57 27.81 -2.88
CA HIS A 173 15.65 26.70 -3.07
C HIS A 173 16.28 25.35 -2.69
N LEU A 174 17.54 25.12 -3.02
CA LEU A 174 18.28 23.92 -2.65
C LEU A 174 18.49 23.82 -1.13
N LEU A 175 18.49 24.95 -0.39
CA LEU A 175 18.54 24.91 1.07
C LEU A 175 17.26 24.36 1.74
N LEU A 176 16.14 24.34 1.03
CA LEU A 176 14.91 23.69 1.51
C LEU A 176 15.02 22.18 1.51
N ILE A 177 15.89 21.58 0.70
CA ILE A 177 16.18 20.16 0.67
C ILE A 177 16.94 19.78 1.94
N LEU A 178 16.55 18.68 2.60
CA LEU A 178 17.25 18.21 3.79
C LEU A 178 18.74 17.93 3.49
N PRO A 179 19.67 18.27 4.39
CA PRO A 179 21.11 18.19 4.15
C PRO A 179 21.60 16.83 3.64
N LYS A 180 21.01 15.74 4.13
CA LYS A 180 21.38 14.36 3.75
C LYS A 180 21.13 14.01 2.27
N TYR A 181 20.26 14.78 1.56
CA TYR A 181 19.96 14.54 0.15
C TYR A 181 20.66 15.54 -0.78
N ARG A 182 21.15 16.69 -0.30
CA ARG A 182 21.76 17.73 -1.13
C ARG A 182 22.97 17.21 -1.90
N GLU A 183 23.77 16.37 -1.27
CA GLU A 183 24.97 15.79 -1.91
C GLU A 183 24.62 14.95 -3.14
N ASN A 184 23.51 14.22 -3.12
CA ASN A 184 23.05 13.46 -4.28
C ASN A 184 22.70 14.38 -5.44
N ILE A 185 21.96 15.47 -5.17
CA ILE A 185 21.61 16.47 -6.19
C ILE A 185 22.88 17.09 -6.79
N TYR A 186 23.84 17.48 -5.96
CA TYR A 186 25.10 18.07 -6.48
C TYR A 186 25.91 17.06 -7.30
N ARG A 187 25.97 15.79 -6.88
CA ARG A 187 26.61 14.72 -7.66
C ARG A 187 25.90 14.49 -9.01
N ALA A 188 24.57 14.51 -9.02
CA ALA A 188 23.79 14.36 -10.25
C ALA A 188 24.07 15.52 -11.22
N LEU A 189 24.12 16.76 -10.74
CA LEU A 189 24.48 17.94 -11.52
C LEU A 189 25.94 17.86 -12.06
N ASP A 190 26.87 17.34 -11.25
CA ASP A 190 28.28 17.20 -11.65
C ASP A 190 28.43 16.15 -12.77
N ARG A 191 27.66 15.06 -12.71
CA ARG A 191 27.60 14.04 -13.79
C ARG A 191 27.06 14.62 -15.09
N LEU A 192 26.02 15.48 -15.02
CA LEU A 192 25.55 16.21 -16.20
C LEU A 192 26.62 17.12 -16.79
N LYS A 193 27.34 17.88 -15.95
CA LYS A 193 28.44 18.75 -16.40
C LYS A 193 29.56 17.97 -17.08
N ARG A 194 29.90 16.80 -16.55
CA ARG A 194 30.91 15.92 -17.15
C ARG A 194 30.41 15.15 -18.36
N LYS A 195 29.14 15.31 -18.76
CA LYS A 195 28.51 14.59 -19.87
C LYS A 195 28.51 13.06 -19.67
N GLU A 196 28.50 12.62 -18.42
CA GLU A 196 28.38 11.19 -18.08
C GLU A 196 26.94 10.70 -18.24
N THR A 197 25.96 11.61 -18.21
CA THR A 197 24.54 11.34 -18.43
C THR A 197 23.88 12.60 -19.03
N ASP A 198 22.80 12.40 -19.80
CA ASP A 198 22.01 13.49 -20.38
C ASP A 198 20.80 13.87 -19.52
N PHE A 199 20.49 13.06 -18.51
CA PHE A 199 19.39 13.28 -17.57
C PHE A 199 19.79 12.84 -16.16
N PHE A 200 19.00 13.28 -15.18
CA PHE A 200 19.08 12.81 -13.80
C PHE A 200 17.69 12.63 -13.22
N ASP A 201 17.62 11.72 -12.23
CA ASP A 201 16.48 11.49 -11.37
C ASP A 201 16.98 11.30 -9.94
N GLU A 202 16.36 11.99 -8.99
CA GLU A 202 16.74 11.91 -7.58
C GLU A 202 15.51 12.07 -6.68
N GLU A 203 15.49 11.30 -5.59
CA GLU A 203 14.48 11.42 -4.55
C GLU A 203 15.02 12.17 -3.33
N PHE A 204 14.24 13.10 -2.82
CA PHE A 204 14.64 13.87 -1.64
C PHE A 204 13.43 14.32 -0.81
N GLN A 205 13.72 14.72 0.44
CA GLN A 205 12.77 15.43 1.28
C GLN A 205 13.03 16.92 1.23
N LEU A 206 11.96 17.68 1.03
CA LEU A 206 11.96 19.13 1.00
C LEU A 206 11.11 19.65 2.15
N ARG A 207 11.60 20.74 2.79
CA ARG A 207 10.83 21.48 3.78
C ARG A 207 9.93 22.48 3.07
N ASN A 208 8.62 22.32 3.27
CA ASN A 208 7.62 23.22 2.73
C ASN A 208 7.59 24.56 3.50
N GLU A 209 6.89 25.56 2.97
CA GLU A 209 6.75 26.90 3.60
C GLU A 209 6.05 26.85 4.97
N ASP A 210 5.18 25.86 5.21
CA ASP A 210 4.51 25.59 6.48
C ASP A 210 5.37 24.82 7.50
N GLY A 211 6.63 24.50 7.13
CA GLY A 211 7.56 23.72 7.95
C GLY A 211 7.42 22.21 7.85
N THR A 212 6.39 21.69 7.18
CA THR A 212 6.21 20.25 6.95
C THR A 212 7.26 19.72 5.98
N LEU A 213 7.51 18.40 6.04
CA LEU A 213 8.40 17.71 5.10
C LEU A 213 7.57 16.99 4.06
N SER A 214 7.96 17.10 2.80
CA SER A 214 7.37 16.30 1.72
C SER A 214 8.44 15.60 0.90
N TRP A 215 8.12 14.39 0.47
CA TRP A 215 8.95 13.64 -0.45
C TRP A 215 8.73 14.11 -1.87
N ARG A 216 9.83 14.38 -2.55
CA ARG A 216 9.85 14.79 -3.95
C ARG A 216 10.75 13.86 -4.75
N GLU A 217 10.37 13.66 -6.00
CA GLU A 217 11.20 13.05 -7.02
C GLU A 217 11.40 14.07 -8.13
N ILE A 218 12.63 14.34 -8.50
CA ILE A 218 12.98 15.32 -9.52
C ILE A 218 13.57 14.61 -10.73
N TYR A 219 13.12 15.01 -11.89
CA TYR A 219 13.65 14.60 -13.19
C TYR A 219 14.16 15.82 -13.91
N GLY A 220 15.35 15.75 -14.50
CA GLY A 220 15.88 16.88 -15.24
C GLY A 220 16.84 16.45 -16.34
N ALA A 221 16.89 17.26 -17.41
CA ALA A 221 17.80 17.09 -18.53
C ALA A 221 18.37 18.43 -18.97
N VAL A 222 19.48 18.39 -19.69
CA VAL A 222 20.07 19.60 -20.27
C VAL A 222 19.27 20.01 -21.50
N TYR A 223 18.75 21.22 -21.47
CA TYR A 223 18.05 21.82 -22.60
C TYR A 223 18.98 22.60 -23.52
N GLN A 224 19.96 23.31 -22.93
CA GLN A 224 20.86 24.20 -23.68
C GLN A 224 22.28 24.11 -23.15
N TYR A 225 23.24 24.08 -24.08
CA TYR A 225 24.67 24.17 -23.83
C TYR A 225 25.20 25.51 -24.34
N ASP A 226 26.31 26.00 -23.78
CA ASP A 226 27.02 27.13 -24.33
C ASP A 226 28.01 26.73 -25.45
N GLU A 227 28.77 27.74 -25.98
CA GLU A 227 29.75 27.52 -27.04
C GLU A 227 30.89 26.57 -26.63
N ASN A 228 31.15 26.45 -25.32
CA ASN A 228 32.17 25.54 -24.77
C ASN A 228 31.61 24.15 -24.47
N GLY A 229 30.31 23.97 -24.69
CA GLY A 229 29.60 22.73 -24.41
C GLY A 229 29.26 22.49 -22.93
N GLU A 230 29.29 23.56 -22.11
CA GLU A 230 28.84 23.48 -20.73
C GLU A 230 27.30 23.67 -20.65
N PRO A 231 26.60 22.94 -19.76
CA PRO A 231 25.18 23.12 -19.54
C PRO A 231 24.85 24.54 -19.04
N VAL A 232 23.90 25.19 -19.69
CA VAL A 232 23.43 26.54 -19.31
C VAL A 232 22.00 26.50 -18.77
N VAL A 233 21.14 25.71 -19.41
CA VAL A 233 19.73 25.60 -19.02
C VAL A 233 19.34 24.14 -18.87
N LEU A 234 18.80 23.82 -17.70
CA LEU A 234 18.17 22.56 -17.44
C LEU A 234 16.64 22.72 -17.49
N VAL A 235 15.95 21.68 -17.94
CA VAL A 235 14.50 21.58 -17.87
C VAL A 235 14.11 20.28 -17.19
N GLY A 236 13.01 20.29 -16.46
CA GLY A 236 12.60 19.09 -15.77
C GLY A 236 11.23 19.20 -15.12
N GLY A 237 10.94 18.19 -14.34
CA GLY A 237 9.72 18.09 -13.55
C GLY A 237 9.99 17.58 -12.14
N THR A 238 9.11 17.95 -11.22
CA THR A 238 9.13 17.45 -9.84
C THR A 238 7.79 16.87 -9.51
N LEU A 239 7.81 15.66 -8.97
CA LEU A 239 6.64 14.89 -8.56
C LEU A 239 6.60 14.79 -7.03
N MET A 240 5.42 14.95 -6.44
CA MET A 240 5.19 14.66 -5.03
C MET A 240 4.94 13.17 -4.83
N ILE A 241 5.78 12.52 -4.01
CA ILE A 241 5.77 11.07 -3.84
C ILE A 241 5.46 10.61 -2.41
N ASP A 242 4.87 11.50 -1.57
CA ASP A 242 4.54 11.16 -0.18
C ASP A 242 3.67 9.92 -0.06
N LYS A 243 2.63 9.80 -0.93
CA LYS A 243 1.76 8.63 -0.94
C LYS A 243 2.50 7.33 -1.30
N ARG A 244 3.43 7.42 -2.28
CA ARG A 244 4.26 6.26 -2.66
C ARG A 244 5.15 5.85 -1.50
N LYS A 245 5.82 6.79 -0.84
CA LYS A 245 6.70 6.52 0.31
C LYS A 245 5.95 5.97 1.52
N ALA A 246 4.74 6.47 1.79
CA ALA A 246 3.89 5.92 2.85
C ALA A 246 3.51 4.45 2.56
N LEU A 247 3.06 4.15 1.33
CA LEU A 247 2.74 2.78 0.93
C LEU A 247 3.95 1.84 0.94
N GLU A 248 5.13 2.30 0.52
CA GLU A 248 6.38 1.54 0.60
C GLU A 248 6.73 1.20 2.06
N GLN A 249 6.55 2.17 2.98
CA GLN A 249 6.79 1.95 4.40
C GLN A 249 5.78 0.96 5.01
N ASP A 250 4.49 1.13 4.73
CA ASP A 250 3.43 0.23 5.21
C ASP A 250 3.67 -1.21 4.71
N LEU A 251 4.05 -1.36 3.44
CA LEU A 251 4.36 -2.66 2.85
C LEU A 251 5.59 -3.29 3.52
N ARG A 252 6.61 -2.50 3.80
CA ARG A 252 7.81 -2.98 4.51
C ARG A 252 7.47 -3.48 5.91
N GLU A 253 6.71 -2.70 6.67
CA GLU A 253 6.28 -3.08 8.02
C GLU A 253 5.39 -4.34 8.00
N ALA A 254 4.46 -4.42 7.05
CA ALA A 254 3.63 -5.62 6.89
C ALA A 254 4.46 -6.85 6.53
N LYS A 255 5.47 -6.69 5.66
CA LYS A 255 6.40 -7.75 5.27
C LYS A 255 7.23 -8.23 6.47
N GLU A 256 7.82 -7.31 7.23
CA GLU A 256 8.62 -7.63 8.41
C GLU A 256 7.80 -8.40 9.47
N LYS A 257 6.55 -7.97 9.72
CA LYS A 257 5.61 -8.68 10.60
C LYS A 257 5.26 -10.08 10.08
N ALA A 258 5.02 -10.22 8.77
CA ALA A 258 4.71 -11.51 8.17
C ALA A 258 5.91 -12.48 8.20
N GLU A 259 7.12 -11.99 7.96
CA GLU A 259 8.34 -12.78 8.02
C GLU A 259 8.61 -13.24 9.45
N GLU A 260 8.44 -12.39 10.47
CA GLU A 260 8.59 -12.76 11.88
C GLU A 260 7.54 -13.79 12.30
N ALA A 261 6.27 -13.61 11.93
CA ALA A 261 5.22 -14.59 12.20
C ALA A 261 5.53 -15.96 11.56
N ASN A 262 6.05 -15.96 10.32
CA ASN A 262 6.44 -17.20 9.63
C ASN A 262 7.66 -17.87 10.29
N ARG A 263 8.63 -17.09 10.76
CA ARG A 263 9.78 -17.59 11.51
C ARG A 263 9.34 -18.27 12.80
N LEU A 264 8.47 -17.61 13.57
CA LEU A 264 7.91 -18.17 14.81
C LEU A 264 7.11 -19.46 14.55
N LYS A 265 6.28 -19.46 13.48
CA LYS A 265 5.54 -20.66 13.06
C LYS A 265 6.47 -21.82 12.68
N SER A 266 7.55 -21.55 11.96
CA SER A 266 8.51 -22.58 11.56
C SER A 266 9.27 -23.16 12.77
N ALA A 267 9.69 -22.31 13.69
CA ALA A 267 10.31 -22.73 14.95
C ALA A 267 9.33 -23.56 15.80
N PHE A 268 8.05 -23.18 15.85
CA PHE A 268 6.98 -23.92 16.49
C PHE A 268 6.89 -25.35 15.94
N LEU A 269 6.76 -25.52 14.62
CA LEU A 269 6.64 -26.84 13.98
C LEU A 269 7.89 -27.71 14.20
N ALA A 270 9.08 -27.11 14.15
CA ALA A 270 10.33 -27.83 14.41
C ALA A 270 10.40 -28.36 15.85
N ASN A 271 10.08 -27.52 16.82
CA ASN A 271 10.07 -27.89 18.24
C ASN A 271 9.01 -28.97 18.53
N MET A 272 7.79 -28.82 17.94
CA MET A 272 6.74 -29.83 18.05
C MET A 272 7.19 -31.20 17.54
N SER A 273 7.82 -31.21 16.35
CA SER A 273 8.32 -32.44 15.77
C SER A 273 9.35 -33.13 16.70
N HIS A 274 10.20 -32.37 17.37
CA HIS A 274 11.18 -32.90 18.33
C HIS A 274 10.50 -33.45 19.59
N GLU A 275 9.56 -32.69 20.18
CA GLU A 275 8.89 -33.10 21.43
C GLU A 275 7.91 -34.28 21.24
N ILE A 276 7.43 -34.52 20.01
CA ILE A 276 6.68 -35.72 19.63
C ILE A 276 7.63 -36.92 19.41
N ARG A 277 8.76 -36.69 18.73
CA ARG A 277 9.68 -37.76 18.34
C ARG A 277 10.33 -38.45 19.56
N THR A 278 10.70 -37.69 20.58
CA THR A 278 11.39 -38.20 21.77
C THR A 278 10.59 -39.27 22.51
N PRO A 279 9.34 -39.01 22.97
CA PRO A 279 8.52 -40.05 23.60
C PRO A 279 8.15 -41.18 22.66
N LEU A 280 7.91 -40.90 21.36
CA LEU A 280 7.60 -41.93 20.37
C LEU A 280 8.76 -42.93 20.21
N ASN A 281 9.99 -42.43 20.08
CA ASN A 281 11.17 -43.27 19.97
C ASN A 281 11.38 -44.11 21.24
N SER A 282 11.10 -43.54 22.42
CA SER A 282 11.16 -44.28 23.69
C SER A 282 10.11 -45.40 23.73
N ILE A 283 8.86 -45.13 23.29
CA ILE A 283 7.82 -46.15 23.23
C ILE A 283 8.25 -47.29 22.29
N VAL A 284 8.73 -46.97 21.08
CA VAL A 284 9.19 -47.95 20.10
C VAL A 284 10.37 -48.75 20.64
N GLY A 285 11.35 -48.09 21.23
CA GLY A 285 12.55 -48.73 21.81
C GLY A 285 12.20 -49.71 22.96
N PHE A 286 11.44 -49.24 23.94
CA PHE A 286 11.03 -50.12 25.07
C PHE A 286 10.07 -51.21 24.63
N SER A 287 9.19 -50.97 23.65
CA SER A 287 8.33 -52.05 23.10
C SER A 287 9.16 -53.17 22.44
N SER A 288 10.24 -52.80 21.74
CA SER A 288 11.14 -53.78 21.13
C SER A 288 11.88 -54.61 22.20
N ILE A 289 12.40 -53.94 23.26
CA ILE A 289 13.08 -54.62 24.37
C ILE A 289 12.10 -55.50 25.15
N LEU A 290 10.88 -55.06 25.40
CA LEU A 290 9.80 -55.81 26.06
C LEU A 290 9.53 -57.18 25.41
N THR A 291 9.70 -57.27 24.08
CA THR A 291 9.52 -58.51 23.36
C THR A 291 10.70 -59.48 23.46
N MET A 292 11.89 -58.98 23.86
CA MET A 292 13.13 -59.74 23.91
C MET A 292 13.52 -60.22 25.35
N THR A 293 13.03 -59.54 26.39
CA THR A 293 13.30 -59.94 27.79
C THR A 293 12.33 -61.04 28.26
N GLU A 294 12.79 -61.97 29.07
CA GLU A 294 11.99 -62.99 29.74
C GLU A 294 11.70 -62.65 31.19
N ASP A 295 12.47 -61.73 31.79
CA ASP A 295 12.33 -61.29 33.19
C ASP A 295 11.02 -60.48 33.39
N MET A 296 10.22 -60.94 34.34
CA MET A 296 8.92 -60.36 34.64
C MET A 296 9.01 -59.00 35.33
N GLU A 297 10.05 -58.71 36.08
CA GLU A 297 10.26 -57.39 36.72
C GLU A 297 10.71 -56.37 35.67
N GLU A 298 11.65 -56.76 34.80
CA GLU A 298 12.04 -55.91 33.67
C GLU A 298 10.84 -55.63 32.74
N LYS A 299 9.99 -56.62 32.43
CA LYS A 299 8.75 -56.40 31.64
C LYS A 299 7.86 -55.35 32.27
N LYS A 300 7.71 -55.39 33.57
CA LYS A 300 6.88 -54.46 34.31
C LYS A 300 7.47 -53.02 34.26
N GLU A 301 8.79 -52.92 34.40
CA GLU A 301 9.49 -51.64 34.30
C GLU A 301 9.34 -51.02 32.87
N TYR A 302 9.63 -51.81 31.82
CA TYR A 302 9.47 -51.34 30.45
C TYR A 302 8.03 -50.95 30.11
N ASN A 303 7.04 -51.70 30.60
CA ASN A 303 5.64 -51.35 30.42
C ASN A 303 5.30 -50.01 31.13
N GLN A 304 5.82 -49.78 32.32
CA GLN A 304 5.64 -48.50 33.01
C GLN A 304 6.25 -47.33 32.22
N LEU A 305 7.46 -47.53 31.65
CA LEU A 305 8.13 -46.53 30.82
C LEU A 305 7.34 -46.25 29.55
N ILE A 306 6.76 -47.27 28.90
CA ILE A 306 5.89 -47.12 27.72
C ILE A 306 4.63 -46.32 28.11
N GLN A 307 3.97 -46.65 29.21
CA GLN A 307 2.76 -45.96 29.67
C GLN A 307 3.06 -44.50 30.04
N HIS A 308 4.19 -44.23 30.65
CA HIS A 308 4.63 -42.87 30.97
C HIS A 308 4.84 -42.06 29.72
N ASN A 309 5.57 -42.58 28.70
CA ASN A 309 5.79 -41.88 27.42
C ASN A 309 4.51 -41.71 26.63
N ASN A 310 3.57 -42.64 26.67
CA ASN A 310 2.22 -42.49 26.07
C ASN A 310 1.49 -41.28 26.69
N THR A 311 1.49 -41.18 28.00
CA THR A 311 0.86 -40.06 28.72
C THR A 311 1.51 -38.71 28.35
N LEU A 312 2.83 -38.67 28.22
CA LEU A 312 3.56 -37.48 27.78
C LEU A 312 3.17 -37.10 26.33
N LEU A 313 3.10 -38.07 25.40
CA LEU A 313 2.75 -37.85 24.02
C LEU A 313 1.32 -37.31 23.87
N LEU A 314 0.35 -37.90 24.57
CA LEU A 314 -1.03 -37.42 24.58
C LEU A 314 -1.11 -35.99 25.09
N LYS A 315 -0.37 -35.67 26.18
CA LYS A 315 -0.32 -34.31 26.71
C LYS A 315 0.21 -33.30 25.67
N VAL A 316 1.28 -33.67 24.92
CA VAL A 316 1.82 -32.82 23.85
C VAL A 316 0.77 -32.55 22.77
N VAL A 317 0.05 -33.59 22.33
CA VAL A 317 -1.01 -33.47 21.31
C VAL A 317 -2.14 -32.57 21.81
N ASP A 318 -2.61 -32.78 23.05
CA ASP A 318 -3.66 -31.98 23.66
C ASP A 318 -3.26 -30.52 23.80
N ASP A 319 -2.05 -30.23 24.27
CA ASP A 319 -1.49 -28.88 24.42
C ASP A 319 -1.43 -28.15 23.04
N VAL A 320 -1.04 -28.87 21.97
CA VAL A 320 -1.01 -28.33 20.58
C VAL A 320 -2.41 -28.03 20.05
N LEU A 321 -3.36 -28.97 20.23
CA LEU A 321 -4.74 -28.78 19.79
C LEU A 321 -5.41 -27.62 20.53
N GLU A 322 -5.17 -27.50 21.85
CA GLU A 322 -5.68 -26.40 22.66
C GLU A 322 -5.13 -25.05 22.19
N LEU A 323 -3.81 -24.96 21.97
CA LEU A 323 -3.17 -23.75 21.47
C LEU A 323 -3.70 -23.37 20.07
N SER A 324 -3.87 -24.36 19.19
CA SER A 324 -4.47 -24.13 17.85
C SER A 324 -5.88 -23.54 17.91
N LYS A 325 -6.72 -24.02 18.85
CA LYS A 325 -8.10 -23.48 19.03
C LYS A 325 -8.06 -22.05 19.58
N LEU A 326 -7.15 -21.78 20.52
CA LEU A 326 -6.96 -20.45 21.08
C LEU A 326 -6.49 -19.45 20.02
N GLU A 327 -5.55 -19.83 19.14
CA GLU A 327 -5.08 -18.98 18.02
C GLU A 327 -6.11 -18.75 16.94
N ALA A 328 -6.92 -19.73 16.63
CA ALA A 328 -7.99 -19.62 15.63
C ALA A 328 -9.17 -18.73 16.11
N GLY A 329 -9.17 -18.31 17.39
CA GLY A 329 -10.31 -17.62 17.98
C GLY A 329 -11.55 -18.52 18.16
N ASP A 330 -11.39 -19.85 17.99
CA ASP A 330 -12.46 -20.84 18.17
C ASP A 330 -12.54 -21.32 19.64
N PHE A 331 -12.29 -20.37 20.55
CA PHE A 331 -12.29 -20.58 21.97
C PHE A 331 -13.66 -20.17 22.54
N LYS A 332 -14.40 -21.14 23.07
CA LYS A 332 -15.69 -20.90 23.70
C LYS A 332 -15.61 -21.12 25.20
N LEU A 333 -15.93 -20.07 25.94
CA LEU A 333 -16.06 -20.12 27.39
C LEU A 333 -17.49 -20.55 27.76
N TYR A 334 -17.61 -21.38 28.77
CA TYR A 334 -18.85 -21.79 29.38
C TYR A 334 -18.87 -21.41 30.87
N PRO A 335 -19.04 -20.10 31.18
CA PRO A 335 -19.04 -19.66 32.57
C PRO A 335 -20.20 -20.25 33.33
N ALA A 336 -19.95 -20.72 34.53
CA ALA A 336 -20.91 -21.27 35.46
C ALA A 336 -20.56 -20.87 36.90
N TRP A 337 -21.50 -20.81 37.77
CA TRP A 337 -21.28 -20.56 39.16
C TRP A 337 -20.74 -21.82 39.88
N PHE A 338 -19.58 -21.70 40.54
CA PHE A 338 -19.02 -22.76 41.34
C PHE A 338 -18.28 -22.19 42.57
N CYS A 339 -18.07 -23.04 43.58
CA CYS A 339 -17.31 -22.67 44.75
C CYS A 339 -15.80 -22.77 44.45
N LEU A 340 -15.08 -21.66 44.52
CA LEU A 340 -13.66 -21.61 44.22
C LEU A 340 -12.83 -22.43 45.21
N SER A 341 -13.26 -22.44 46.48
CA SER A 341 -12.64 -23.24 47.55
C SER A 341 -12.61 -24.72 47.18
N ASP A 342 -13.73 -25.28 46.68
CA ASP A 342 -13.82 -26.70 46.33
C ASP A 342 -12.83 -27.07 45.20
N LEU A 343 -12.76 -26.25 44.16
CA LEU A 343 -11.81 -26.47 43.05
C LEU A 343 -10.35 -26.38 43.50
N VAL A 344 -10.02 -25.44 44.37
CA VAL A 344 -8.68 -25.28 44.93
C VAL A 344 -8.30 -26.47 45.85
N VAL A 345 -9.23 -26.90 46.74
CA VAL A 345 -9.01 -28.05 47.65
C VAL A 345 -8.87 -29.32 46.84
N GLU A 346 -9.67 -29.58 45.81
CA GLU A 346 -9.55 -30.74 44.90
C GLU A 346 -8.18 -30.73 44.22
N SER A 347 -7.75 -29.60 43.66
CA SER A 347 -6.45 -29.46 43.00
C SER A 347 -5.27 -29.68 43.95
N ALA A 348 -5.40 -29.20 45.18
CA ALA A 348 -4.41 -29.43 46.25
C ALA A 348 -4.32 -30.90 46.64
N ALA A 349 -5.46 -31.60 46.73
CA ALA A 349 -5.49 -33.04 47.03
C ALA A 349 -4.79 -33.87 45.92
N GLU A 350 -5.09 -33.55 44.64
CA GLU A 350 -4.38 -34.16 43.49
C GLU A 350 -2.84 -33.89 43.55
N CYS A 351 -2.45 -32.67 43.93
CA CYS A 351 -1.04 -32.30 44.09
C CYS A 351 -0.37 -33.09 45.23
N ARG A 352 -1.02 -33.22 46.38
CA ARG A 352 -0.51 -34.04 47.53
C ARG A 352 -0.29 -35.50 47.15
N MET A 353 -1.24 -36.11 46.41
CA MET A 353 -1.10 -37.48 45.92
C MET A 353 0.16 -37.63 45.03
N LYS A 354 0.38 -36.69 44.11
CA LYS A 354 1.53 -36.68 43.20
C LYS A 354 2.85 -36.42 43.95
N ALA A 355 2.82 -35.62 45.00
CA ALA A 355 3.98 -35.31 45.82
C ALA A 355 4.45 -36.56 46.64
N GLY A 356 3.59 -37.55 46.84
CA GLY A 356 3.95 -38.80 47.53
C GLY A 356 4.48 -38.61 48.97
N GLY A 357 4.05 -37.54 49.65
CA GLY A 357 4.49 -37.21 51.01
C GLY A 357 5.88 -36.53 51.11
N LYS A 358 6.52 -36.23 49.96
CA LYS A 358 7.86 -35.56 49.97
C LYS A 358 7.78 -34.04 50.17
N LEU A 359 6.64 -33.45 49.83
CA LEU A 359 6.41 -32.00 49.91
C LEU A 359 5.15 -31.72 50.75
N ASP A 360 5.19 -30.64 51.50
CA ASP A 360 4.02 -30.14 52.23
C ASP A 360 3.21 -29.21 51.29
N VAL A 361 1.94 -29.56 50.98
CA VAL A 361 1.06 -28.77 50.10
C VAL A 361 -0.02 -28.12 50.97
N ARG A 362 0.02 -26.80 51.05
CA ARG A 362 -0.85 -25.98 51.90
C ARG A 362 -1.83 -25.24 51.06
N VAL A 363 -3.01 -24.96 51.64
CA VAL A 363 -4.03 -24.10 51.02
C VAL A 363 -4.26 -22.95 51.98
N ASP A 364 -3.98 -21.75 51.49
CA ASP A 364 -4.31 -20.50 52.19
C ASP A 364 -5.58 -19.96 51.58
N LYS A 365 -6.68 -20.02 52.36
CA LYS A 365 -7.99 -19.60 51.91
C LYS A 365 -8.51 -18.45 52.77
N PRO A 366 -9.30 -17.54 52.20
CA PRO A 366 -9.96 -16.50 52.94
C PRO A 366 -10.96 -17.08 53.99
N GLU A 367 -11.25 -16.32 55.01
CA GLU A 367 -12.20 -16.74 56.10
C GLU A 367 -13.59 -17.10 55.54
N GLN A 368 -13.98 -16.44 54.48
CA GLN A 368 -15.24 -16.67 53.82
C GLN A 368 -15.05 -17.27 52.43
N ASP A 369 -15.76 -18.36 52.13
CA ASP A 369 -15.74 -18.97 50.79
C ASP A 369 -16.62 -18.14 49.81
N TYR A 370 -16.24 -18.16 48.54
CA TYR A 370 -16.88 -17.40 47.47
C TYR A 370 -17.32 -18.28 46.31
N MET A 371 -18.52 -18.04 45.80
CA MET A 371 -18.95 -18.50 44.49
C MET A 371 -18.43 -17.54 43.44
N VAL A 372 -17.93 -18.04 42.33
CA VAL A 372 -17.42 -17.29 41.18
C VAL A 372 -18.09 -17.76 39.91
N GLU A 373 -18.36 -16.85 38.99
CA GLU A 373 -18.92 -17.15 37.69
C GLU A 373 -17.80 -17.18 36.67
N LEU A 374 -17.20 -18.36 36.44
CA LEU A 374 -16.07 -18.61 35.56
C LEU A 374 -16.26 -19.98 34.89
N ASP A 375 -15.39 -20.27 33.91
CA ASP A 375 -15.27 -21.62 33.37
C ASP A 375 -14.35 -22.45 34.27
N ALA A 376 -14.94 -23.35 35.09
CA ALA A 376 -14.22 -24.15 36.07
C ALA A 376 -13.13 -25.04 35.43
N GLN A 377 -13.30 -25.51 34.19
CA GLN A 377 -12.35 -26.37 33.52
C GLN A 377 -11.07 -25.61 33.20
N TYR A 378 -11.18 -24.38 32.71
CA TYR A 378 -10.01 -23.55 32.38
C TYR A 378 -9.32 -23.01 33.65
N VAL A 379 -10.06 -22.67 34.70
CA VAL A 379 -9.46 -22.32 35.99
C VAL A 379 -8.67 -23.51 36.54
N LYS A 380 -9.24 -24.74 36.51
CA LYS A 380 -8.57 -25.98 36.90
C LYS A 380 -7.33 -26.25 36.05
N ARG A 381 -7.38 -25.97 34.75
CA ARG A 381 -6.25 -26.11 33.78
C ARG A 381 -5.08 -25.22 34.15
N ILE A 382 -5.34 -23.93 34.43
CA ILE A 382 -4.31 -22.97 34.86
C ILE A 382 -3.69 -23.47 36.20
N LEU A 383 -4.50 -23.79 37.19
CA LEU A 383 -4.05 -24.21 38.50
C LEU A 383 -3.21 -25.51 38.42
N SER A 384 -3.66 -26.49 37.62
CA SER A 384 -2.92 -27.74 37.42
C SER A 384 -1.56 -27.54 36.75
N ASN A 385 -1.45 -26.56 35.81
CA ASN A 385 -0.15 -26.21 35.22
C ASN A 385 0.77 -25.57 36.23
N PHE A 386 0.29 -24.60 37.04
CA PHE A 386 1.10 -24.00 38.11
C PHE A 386 1.59 -25.04 39.12
N LEU A 387 0.71 -25.91 39.58
CA LEU A 387 1.03 -26.98 40.54
C LEU A 387 2.02 -28.01 39.96
N SER A 388 1.84 -28.37 38.67
CA SER A 388 2.79 -29.26 37.97
C SER A 388 4.19 -28.65 37.88
N ASN A 389 4.28 -27.34 37.64
CA ASN A 389 5.55 -26.61 37.60
C ASN A 389 6.18 -26.54 39.01
N ALA A 390 5.39 -26.23 40.03
CA ALA A 390 5.84 -26.23 41.44
C ALA A 390 6.40 -27.60 41.87
N LEU A 391 5.67 -28.70 41.58
CA LEU A 391 6.10 -30.07 41.88
C LEU A 391 7.41 -30.46 41.21
N LYS A 392 7.64 -30.05 39.96
CA LYS A 392 8.85 -30.37 39.20
C LYS A 392 10.08 -29.63 39.74
N ASN A 393 9.90 -28.40 40.18
CA ASN A 393 11.01 -27.54 40.54
C ASN A 393 11.29 -27.45 42.06
N THR A 394 10.47 -28.15 42.88
CA THR A 394 10.66 -28.22 44.35
C THR A 394 11.06 -29.62 44.74
N GLN A 395 12.27 -29.80 45.22
CA GLN A 395 12.77 -31.10 45.72
C GLN A 395 12.44 -31.32 47.20
N SER A 396 12.44 -30.26 47.99
CA SER A 396 12.12 -30.24 49.42
C SER A 396 11.52 -28.90 49.82
N GLY A 397 10.66 -28.89 50.82
CA GLY A 397 9.97 -27.69 51.30
C GLY A 397 8.46 -27.79 51.13
N HIS A 398 7.81 -26.71 50.66
CA HIS A 398 6.35 -26.66 50.57
C HIS A 398 5.85 -25.92 49.32
N ILE A 399 4.59 -26.16 48.98
CA ILE A 399 3.83 -25.48 47.93
C ILE A 399 2.61 -24.88 48.59
N ASP A 400 2.48 -23.54 48.47
CA ASP A 400 1.33 -22.81 48.99
C ASP A 400 0.41 -22.43 47.84
N ILE A 401 -0.89 -22.76 47.95
CA ILE A 401 -1.94 -22.36 47.02
C ILE A 401 -2.79 -21.33 47.74
N ALA A 402 -2.87 -20.13 47.19
CA ALA A 402 -3.68 -19.07 47.76
C ALA A 402 -4.68 -18.48 46.75
N TYR A 403 -5.80 -18.06 47.19
CA TYR A 403 -6.74 -17.25 46.41
C TYR A 403 -7.32 -16.11 47.22
N SER A 404 -7.59 -14.98 46.58
CA SER A 404 -8.14 -13.81 47.24
C SER A 404 -9.07 -13.07 46.26
N MET A 405 -10.05 -12.38 46.83
CA MET A 405 -10.91 -11.47 46.05
C MET A 405 -10.11 -10.21 45.74
N VAL A 406 -10.30 -9.70 44.53
CA VAL A 406 -9.78 -8.43 44.06
C VAL A 406 -10.89 -7.61 43.43
N ASP A 407 -10.65 -6.33 43.19
CA ASP A 407 -11.66 -5.49 42.55
C ASP A 407 -12.07 -6.09 41.17
N GLY A 408 -13.35 -6.47 41.08
CA GLY A 408 -13.95 -7.01 39.85
C GLY A 408 -13.60 -8.45 39.55
N GLY A 409 -13.03 -9.25 40.47
CA GLY A 409 -12.73 -10.64 40.21
C GLY A 409 -11.95 -11.37 41.29
N VAL A 410 -11.19 -12.39 40.90
CA VAL A 410 -10.43 -13.25 41.81
C VAL A 410 -8.97 -13.35 41.36
N LYS A 411 -8.06 -13.40 42.34
CA LYS A 411 -6.64 -13.73 42.12
C LYS A 411 -6.34 -15.10 42.72
N VAL A 412 -5.77 -15.99 41.90
CA VAL A 412 -5.29 -17.32 42.35
C VAL A 412 -3.77 -17.35 42.19
N SER A 413 -3.05 -17.89 43.15
CA SER A 413 -1.60 -17.99 43.10
C SER A 413 -1.12 -19.32 43.63
N VAL A 414 0.01 -19.78 43.09
CA VAL A 414 0.76 -20.94 43.56
C VAL A 414 2.19 -20.51 43.82
N LYS A 415 2.63 -20.65 45.06
CA LYS A 415 4.00 -20.34 45.52
C LYS A 415 4.72 -21.63 45.86
N ASP A 416 5.91 -21.81 45.33
CA ASP A 416 6.80 -22.91 45.67
C ASP A 416 8.10 -22.41 46.33
N THR A 417 8.77 -23.29 47.03
CA THR A 417 10.09 -23.06 47.64
C THR A 417 11.20 -23.77 46.84
N GLY A 418 11.06 -23.83 45.54
CA GLY A 418 11.97 -24.51 44.62
C GLY A 418 13.21 -23.70 44.25
N CYS A 419 13.85 -24.08 43.15
CA CYS A 419 15.11 -23.47 42.69
C CYS A 419 14.97 -22.00 42.25
N GLY A 420 13.74 -21.51 41.98
CA GLY A 420 13.51 -20.18 41.45
C GLY A 420 13.88 -20.04 39.97
N ILE A 421 13.63 -18.84 39.43
CA ILE A 421 13.84 -18.49 38.02
C ILE A 421 14.79 -17.28 37.94
N PRO A 422 15.86 -17.33 37.12
CA PRO A 422 16.74 -16.20 36.88
C PRO A 422 16.02 -14.99 36.32
N GLN A 423 16.43 -13.77 36.72
CA GLN A 423 15.78 -12.50 36.34
C GLN A 423 15.73 -12.27 34.85
N ASP A 424 16.75 -12.70 34.10
CA ASP A 424 16.83 -12.59 32.64
C ASP A 424 15.81 -13.49 31.91
N LYS A 425 15.33 -14.54 32.60
CA LYS A 425 14.33 -15.48 32.06
C LYS A 425 12.87 -15.11 32.40
N LEU A 426 12.63 -14.26 33.39
CA LEU A 426 11.28 -13.88 33.81
C LEU A 426 10.42 -13.25 32.66
N PRO A 427 10.98 -12.39 31.80
CA PRO A 427 10.18 -11.80 30.70
C PRO A 427 9.69 -12.84 29.69
N VAL A 428 10.37 -13.94 29.53
CA VAL A 428 10.12 -14.93 28.47
C VAL A 428 9.50 -16.25 28.97
N VAL A 429 9.23 -16.43 30.29
CA VAL A 429 8.67 -17.69 30.81
C VAL A 429 7.27 -18.04 30.25
N PHE A 430 6.53 -17.05 29.78
CA PHE A 430 5.22 -17.23 29.14
C PHE A 430 5.33 -17.33 27.62
N ASP A 431 6.54 -17.26 27.06
CA ASP A 431 6.74 -17.44 25.62
C ASP A 431 6.78 -18.93 25.28
N ARG A 432 6.41 -19.24 24.03
CA ARG A 432 6.27 -20.64 23.58
C ARG A 432 7.61 -21.32 23.51
N PHE A 433 7.70 -22.55 24.05
CA PHE A 433 8.91 -23.40 24.08
C PHE A 433 10.07 -22.86 24.91
N GLU A 434 9.88 -21.76 25.61
CA GLU A 434 10.89 -21.31 26.53
C GLU A 434 10.94 -22.25 27.75
N LYS A 435 12.13 -22.71 28.06
CA LYS A 435 12.46 -23.53 29.24
C LYS A 435 13.54 -22.81 30.03
N VAL A 436 13.36 -22.72 31.33
CA VAL A 436 14.39 -22.15 32.24
C VAL A 436 15.62 -23.03 32.24
N ASP A 437 15.40 -24.35 32.19
CA ASP A 437 16.45 -25.37 32.07
C ASP A 437 16.20 -26.20 30.81
N SER A 438 17.20 -26.29 29.91
CA SER A 438 17.14 -27.05 28.67
C SER A 438 16.96 -28.57 28.87
N PHE A 439 17.31 -29.08 30.05
CA PHE A 439 17.16 -30.48 30.44
C PHE A 439 15.84 -30.79 31.17
N ALA A 440 15.04 -29.77 31.51
CA ALA A 440 13.78 -29.98 32.18
C ALA A 440 12.75 -30.70 31.27
N GLN A 441 12.16 -31.78 31.79
CA GLN A 441 11.08 -32.52 31.11
C GLN A 441 9.85 -31.64 30.93
N GLY A 442 9.39 -31.44 29.68
CA GLY A 442 8.17 -30.77 29.33
C GLY A 442 8.28 -29.95 28.03
N VAL A 443 7.17 -29.69 27.40
CA VAL A 443 7.07 -29.09 26.04
C VAL A 443 7.30 -27.58 26.05
N GLY A 444 7.21 -26.92 27.21
CA GLY A 444 7.22 -25.45 27.29
C GLY A 444 5.97 -24.79 26.77
N LEU A 445 4.83 -25.50 26.70
CA LEU A 445 3.54 -24.97 26.26
C LEU A 445 2.60 -24.65 27.42
N GLY A 446 2.77 -25.21 28.59
CA GLY A 446 1.81 -25.06 29.68
C GLY A 446 1.58 -23.61 30.11
N LEU A 447 2.66 -22.83 30.35
CA LEU A 447 2.56 -21.43 30.74
C LEU A 447 2.03 -20.52 29.61
N PRO A 448 2.46 -20.64 28.35
CA PRO A 448 1.83 -19.96 27.19
C PRO A 448 0.32 -20.23 27.08
N ILE A 449 -0.12 -21.48 27.27
CA ILE A 449 -1.54 -21.84 27.26
C ILE A 449 -2.28 -21.14 28.43
N CYS A 450 -1.70 -21.14 29.64
CA CYS A 450 -2.27 -20.42 30.77
C CYS A 450 -2.42 -18.93 30.49
N LYS A 451 -1.45 -18.31 29.82
CA LYS A 451 -1.49 -16.91 29.43
C LYS A 451 -2.62 -16.67 28.43
N SER A 452 -2.71 -17.47 27.39
CA SER A 452 -3.78 -17.35 26.36
C SER A 452 -5.17 -17.56 26.96
N ILE A 453 -5.34 -18.52 27.87
CA ILE A 453 -6.60 -18.75 28.60
C ILE A 453 -6.96 -17.52 29.46
N ALA A 454 -6.01 -17.03 30.26
CA ALA A 454 -6.24 -15.87 31.14
C ALA A 454 -6.62 -14.62 30.33
N GLU A 455 -5.91 -14.33 29.23
CA GLU A 455 -6.20 -13.22 28.31
C GLU A 455 -7.57 -13.37 27.64
N SER A 456 -7.94 -14.59 27.20
CA SER A 456 -9.26 -14.88 26.62
C SER A 456 -10.40 -14.71 27.62
N MET A 457 -10.15 -14.86 28.93
CA MET A 457 -11.07 -14.59 30.02
C MET A 457 -11.03 -13.12 30.47
N GLY A 458 -10.28 -12.25 29.79
CA GLY A 458 -10.11 -10.84 30.16
C GLY A 458 -9.24 -10.60 31.37
N GLY A 459 -8.50 -11.63 31.81
CA GLY A 459 -7.65 -11.59 32.99
C GLY A 459 -6.19 -11.27 32.70
N THR A 460 -5.37 -11.34 33.75
CA THR A 460 -3.90 -11.16 33.67
C THR A 460 -3.18 -12.28 34.41
N ILE A 461 -2.00 -12.63 33.93
CA ILE A 461 -1.13 -13.66 34.51
C ILE A 461 0.26 -13.08 34.77
N GLY A 462 0.95 -13.58 35.79
CA GLY A 462 2.28 -13.12 36.06
C GLY A 462 3.09 -14.08 36.95
N VAL A 463 4.37 -13.73 37.15
CA VAL A 463 5.30 -14.48 37.90
C VAL A 463 6.18 -13.54 38.74
N THR A 464 6.53 -13.97 39.94
CA THR A 464 7.59 -13.38 40.75
C THR A 464 8.49 -14.52 41.24
N SER A 465 9.81 -14.37 41.12
CA SER A 465 10.74 -15.43 41.48
C SER A 465 12.10 -14.88 41.86
N GLU A 466 12.77 -15.57 42.75
CA GLU A 466 14.16 -15.34 43.14
C GLU A 466 14.90 -16.67 43.18
N VAL A 467 16.10 -16.73 42.61
CA VAL A 467 16.89 -17.95 42.55
C VAL A 467 17.24 -18.44 43.98
N GLY A 468 16.90 -19.67 44.26
CA GLY A 468 17.08 -20.28 45.59
C GLY A 468 16.01 -19.96 46.63
N ALA A 469 15.07 -19.07 46.33
CA ALA A 469 13.97 -18.72 47.24
C ALA A 469 12.61 -19.26 46.78
N GLY A 470 12.48 -19.64 45.48
CA GLY A 470 11.29 -20.21 44.89
C GLY A 470 10.56 -19.28 43.91
N THR A 471 9.38 -19.70 43.49
CA THR A 471 8.58 -19.01 42.46
C THR A 471 7.13 -18.86 42.89
N THR A 472 6.52 -17.75 42.54
CA THR A 472 5.08 -17.54 42.69
C THR A 472 4.49 -17.22 41.31
N PHE A 473 3.69 -18.12 40.78
CA PHE A 473 2.82 -17.88 39.62
C PHE A 473 1.44 -17.42 40.11
N TRP A 474 0.86 -16.44 39.43
CA TRP A 474 -0.46 -15.93 39.76
C TRP A 474 -1.28 -15.60 38.50
N VAL A 475 -2.59 -15.68 38.65
CA VAL A 475 -3.57 -15.26 37.64
C VAL A 475 -4.64 -14.43 38.32
N THR A 476 -5.07 -13.34 37.66
CA THR A 476 -6.23 -12.55 38.08
C THR A 476 -7.29 -12.66 36.99
N LEU A 477 -8.49 -13.10 37.37
CA LEU A 477 -9.61 -13.32 36.45
C LEU A 477 -10.78 -12.43 36.82
N PRO A 478 -11.26 -11.58 35.92
CA PRO A 478 -12.47 -10.80 36.15
C PRO A 478 -13.69 -11.73 36.16
N CYS A 479 -14.52 -11.62 37.15
CA CYS A 479 -15.73 -12.43 37.27
C CYS A 479 -16.73 -11.83 38.25
N ALA A 480 -18.01 -12.22 38.11
CA ALA A 480 -18.98 -12.00 39.15
C ALA A 480 -18.69 -12.91 40.34
N THR A 481 -18.90 -12.36 41.53
CA THR A 481 -18.61 -13.04 42.81
C THR A 481 -19.78 -12.91 43.76
N ALA A 482 -20.05 -13.96 44.54
CA ALA A 482 -21.07 -13.98 45.58
C ALA A 482 -20.54 -14.74 46.80
N PRO A 483 -20.91 -14.35 48.02
CA PRO A 483 -20.64 -15.15 49.21
C PRO A 483 -21.26 -16.55 49.06
N THR A 484 -20.55 -17.57 49.45
CA THR A 484 -21.12 -18.94 49.47
C THR A 484 -22.26 -18.97 50.49
N PRO A 485 -23.47 -19.46 50.11
CA PRO A 485 -24.55 -19.60 51.06
C PRO A 485 -24.11 -20.47 52.25
N GLN A 486 -24.13 -19.91 53.46
CA GLN A 486 -23.93 -20.71 54.66
C GLN A 486 -25.10 -21.66 54.77
N LEU A 487 -24.95 -22.92 54.45
CA LEU A 487 -25.91 -23.96 54.78
C LEU A 487 -25.90 -24.06 56.29
N HIS A 488 -26.85 -23.38 56.93
CA HIS A 488 -27.19 -23.61 58.33
C HIS A 488 -27.68 -25.07 58.41
N ASN A 489 -26.80 -26.00 58.75
CA ASN A 489 -27.13 -27.39 58.99
C ASN A 489 -28.02 -27.61 60.22
N GLU A 490 -28.44 -26.55 60.89
CA GLU A 490 -29.38 -26.66 62.04
C GLU A 490 -30.83 -26.84 61.63
N ALA A 491 -31.25 -26.38 60.45
CA ALA A 491 -32.68 -26.46 60.02
C ALA A 491 -33.06 -27.82 59.37
N LEU A 492 -32.09 -28.65 59.01
CA LEU A 492 -32.35 -29.97 58.42
C LEU A 492 -32.39 -31.09 59.48
N ILE A 493 -31.80 -30.88 60.64
CA ILE A 493 -31.83 -31.87 61.74
C ILE A 493 -33.14 -31.81 62.50
N ASP A 494 -33.74 -30.63 62.67
CA ASP A 494 -35.04 -30.48 63.37
C ASP A 494 -36.24 -31.00 62.56
N ASN A 495 -36.15 -31.07 61.23
CA ASN A 495 -37.21 -31.63 60.38
C ASN A 495 -37.16 -33.14 60.14
N LEU A 496 -36.13 -33.82 60.65
CA LEU A 496 -36.00 -35.31 60.56
C LEU A 496 -36.38 -36.04 61.83
N TYR A 497 -36.62 -35.28 62.90
CA TYR A 497 -36.99 -35.84 64.26
C TYR A 497 -38.22 -35.22 64.88
N SER A 498 -39.05 -34.47 64.08
CA SER A 498 -40.39 -34.05 64.51
C SER A 498 -41.52 -34.84 63.86
#